data_3c079e4b70c712193aa6d1e4fa91cdec
#
_entry.id   3c079e4b70c712193aa6d1e4fa91cdec
#
_cell.length_a   1.000
_cell.length_b   1.000
_cell.length_c   1.000
_cell.angle_alpha   90.00
_cell.angle_beta   90.00
_cell.angle_gamma   90.00
#
_symmetry.space_group_name_H-M   'P 1'
#
loop_
_entity.id
_entity.type
_entity.pdbx_description
1 polymer ?
#
loop_
_entity_poly.entity_id
_entity_poly.type
_entity_poly.pdbx_seq_one_letter_code
_entity_poly.pdbx_strand_id
1 'polypeptide(L)'
;MKKIAYLLLTISFCGLTACKTGTKKGGNMDNETLVKIETTLGDIKVKLYNETPKHRDNFIKLAEDGVYEGTLFHRVIKDFMIQAGDPDSKNAPKGKMLGAGDVGYTLPAEFVYPKYFHKKALCRLLVRETM
;
A
#
# COMPACT_ATOMS: atom_id res chain seq x y z
N MET A 1 -27.33 -34.28 -59.98
CA MET A 1 -26.50 -34.77 -58.91
C MET A 1 -25.49 -33.67 -58.56
N LYS A 2 -25.75 -32.90 -57.54
CA LYS A 2 -24.97 -31.70 -57.21
C LYS A 2 -23.95 -32.02 -56.13
N LYS A 3 -22.67 -31.82 -56.46
CA LYS A 3 -21.55 -31.98 -55.52
C LYS A 3 -21.44 -30.70 -54.70
N ILE A 4 -21.56 -30.81 -53.40
CA ILE A 4 -21.39 -29.70 -52.46
C ILE A 4 -19.91 -29.75 -52.02
N ALA A 5 -19.15 -28.69 -52.34
CA ALA A 5 -17.79 -28.49 -51.88
C ALA A 5 -17.84 -27.85 -50.49
N TYR A 6 -17.27 -28.53 -49.51
CA TYR A 6 -17.04 -27.99 -48.17
C TYR A 6 -15.77 -27.14 -48.19
N LEU A 7 -15.98 -25.81 -47.97
CA LEU A 7 -14.91 -24.86 -47.78
C LEU A 7 -14.53 -24.90 -46.28
N LEU A 8 -13.40 -25.48 -45.95
CA LEU A 8 -12.84 -25.45 -44.61
C LEU A 8 -12.29 -24.06 -44.32
N LEU A 9 -13.00 -23.32 -43.50
CA LEU A 9 -12.58 -22.03 -42.96
C LEU A 9 -11.72 -22.31 -41.73
N THR A 10 -10.41 -22.24 -41.87
CA THR A 10 -9.46 -22.31 -40.75
C THR A 10 -9.51 -20.98 -40.00
N ILE A 11 -10.18 -20.96 -38.84
CA ILE A 11 -10.14 -19.84 -37.92
C ILE A 11 -8.78 -19.90 -37.21
N SER A 12 -7.87 -19.02 -37.59
CA SER A 12 -6.63 -18.76 -36.89
C SER A 12 -6.95 -18.11 -35.55
N PHE A 13 -6.85 -18.89 -34.47
CA PHE A 13 -7.01 -18.43 -33.10
C PHE A 13 -5.74 -17.65 -32.72
N CYS A 14 -5.79 -16.33 -32.93
CA CYS A 14 -4.73 -15.43 -32.48
C CYS A 14 -4.79 -15.36 -30.96
N GLY A 15 -3.88 -16.09 -30.29
CA GLY A 15 -3.75 -16.10 -28.85
C GLY A 15 -3.41 -14.69 -28.32
N LEU A 16 -4.33 -14.10 -27.57
CA LEU A 16 -4.00 -12.96 -26.69
C LEU A 16 -3.05 -13.46 -25.61
N THR A 17 -1.76 -13.19 -25.79
CA THR A 17 -0.79 -13.27 -24.71
C THR A 17 -1.11 -12.17 -23.71
N ALA A 18 -1.77 -12.55 -22.61
CA ALA A 18 -1.89 -11.71 -21.44
C ALA A 18 -0.49 -11.34 -20.95
N CYS A 19 -0.09 -10.11 -21.15
CA CYS A 19 1.08 -9.53 -20.46
C CYS A 19 0.83 -9.60 -18.96
N LYS A 20 1.37 -10.63 -18.32
CA LYS A 20 1.59 -10.62 -16.88
C LYS A 20 2.64 -9.54 -16.61
N THR A 21 2.22 -8.40 -16.11
CA THR A 21 3.10 -7.41 -15.49
C THR A 21 3.74 -8.08 -14.27
N GLY A 22 4.85 -8.76 -14.48
CA GLY A 22 5.68 -9.27 -13.41
C GLY A 22 6.32 -8.09 -12.69
N THR A 23 5.90 -7.83 -11.47
CA THR A 23 6.63 -6.95 -10.55
C THR A 23 8.02 -7.53 -10.37
N LYS A 24 9.01 -6.94 -11.04
CA LYS A 24 10.41 -7.32 -10.86
C LYS A 24 10.85 -6.93 -9.46
N LYS A 25 10.98 -7.92 -8.58
CA LYS A 25 11.83 -7.84 -7.39
C LYS A 25 13.28 -7.68 -7.86
N GLY A 26 13.68 -6.46 -8.15
CA GLY A 26 15.06 -6.09 -8.42
C GLY A 26 15.50 -5.14 -7.32
N GLY A 27 16.21 -5.65 -6.32
CA GLY A 27 16.88 -4.82 -5.32
C GLY A 27 17.96 -3.98 -5.98
N ASN A 28 17.63 -2.78 -6.39
CA ASN A 28 18.60 -1.74 -6.69
C ASN A 28 18.56 -0.78 -5.49
N MET A 29 19.68 -0.61 -4.80
CA MET A 29 19.79 0.17 -3.55
C MET A 29 19.49 1.67 -3.72
N ASP A 30 19.31 2.14 -4.96
CA ASP A 30 19.11 3.55 -5.28
C ASP A 30 17.66 3.92 -5.62
N ASN A 31 16.73 2.97 -5.64
CA ASN A 31 15.34 3.24 -6.00
C ASN A 31 14.41 3.09 -4.78
N GLU A 32 14.33 4.15 -3.97
CA GLU A 32 13.39 4.19 -2.84
C GLU A 32 11.95 4.26 -3.36
N THR A 33 11.07 3.51 -2.72
CA THR A 33 9.66 3.44 -3.10
C THR A 33 8.94 4.74 -2.76
N LEU A 34 8.32 5.35 -3.75
CA LEU A 34 7.44 6.50 -3.56
C LEU A 34 5.99 6.03 -3.49
N VAL A 35 5.28 6.51 -2.49
CA VAL A 35 3.85 6.28 -2.30
C VAL A 35 3.11 7.59 -2.35
N LYS A 36 1.98 7.61 -3.05
CA LYS A 36 1.04 8.73 -3.08
C LYS A 36 -0.16 8.39 -2.19
N ILE A 37 -0.42 9.23 -1.21
CA ILE A 37 -1.61 9.16 -0.37
C ILE A 37 -2.58 10.23 -0.89
N GLU A 38 -3.65 9.80 -1.53
CA GLU A 38 -4.70 10.68 -2.02
C GLU A 38 -5.66 11.03 -0.89
N THR A 39 -5.91 12.32 -0.70
CA THR A 39 -6.84 12.80 0.32
C THR A 39 -7.81 13.81 -0.26
N THR A 40 -8.91 14.06 0.45
CA THR A 40 -9.90 15.09 0.05
C THR A 40 -9.34 16.51 0.05
N LEU A 41 -8.17 16.75 0.68
CA LEU A 41 -7.50 18.04 0.76
C LEU A 41 -6.26 18.14 -0.15
N GLY A 42 -5.95 17.07 -0.89
CA GLY A 42 -4.81 17.00 -1.80
C GLY A 42 -3.93 15.78 -1.56
N ASP A 43 -2.91 15.63 -2.38
CA ASP A 43 -2.03 14.47 -2.40
C ASP A 43 -0.82 14.67 -1.48
N ILE A 44 -0.48 13.63 -0.73
CA ILE A 44 0.74 13.57 0.08
C ILE A 44 1.67 12.54 -0.57
N LYS A 45 2.89 12.93 -0.89
CA LYS A 45 3.92 12.02 -1.40
C LYS A 45 4.86 11.64 -0.26
N VAL A 46 5.01 10.34 -0.03
CA VAL A 46 5.91 9.78 0.96
C VAL A 46 6.93 8.86 0.30
N LYS A 47 8.12 8.86 0.85
CA LYS A 47 9.24 8.03 0.44
C LYS A 47 9.47 6.99 1.52
N LEU A 48 9.46 5.72 1.13
CA LEU A 48 9.70 4.60 2.03
C LEU A 48 11.17 4.23 1.99
N TYR A 49 11.78 4.08 3.17
CA TYR A 49 13.20 3.73 3.27
C TYR A 49 13.46 2.26 3.01
N ASN A 50 14.53 1.96 2.28
CA ASN A 50 14.91 0.58 1.96
C ASN A 50 15.52 -0.17 3.14
N GLU A 51 16.05 0.55 4.12
CA GLU A 51 16.71 -0.01 5.30
C GLU A 51 15.72 -0.48 6.38
N THR A 52 14.42 -0.23 6.20
CA THR A 52 13.34 -0.79 7.02
C THR A 52 12.43 -1.67 6.16
N PRO A 53 12.97 -2.78 5.59
CA PRO A 53 12.27 -3.53 4.56
C PRO A 53 10.97 -4.18 5.05
N LYS A 54 10.90 -4.65 6.29
CA LYS A 54 9.68 -5.29 6.83
C LYS A 54 8.54 -4.28 6.92
N HIS A 55 8.81 -3.08 7.42
CA HIS A 55 7.81 -2.00 7.51
C HIS A 55 7.44 -1.46 6.15
N ARG A 56 8.42 -1.26 5.25
CA ARG A 56 8.20 -0.83 3.87
C ARG A 56 7.29 -1.82 3.12
N ASP A 57 7.67 -3.09 3.09
CA ASP A 57 6.98 -4.12 2.31
C ASP A 57 5.58 -4.38 2.87
N ASN A 58 5.41 -4.32 4.20
CA ASN A 58 4.11 -4.40 4.82
C ASN A 58 3.21 -3.21 4.47
N PHE A 59 3.76 -1.99 4.46
CA PHE A 59 2.99 -0.81 4.07
C PHE A 59 2.50 -0.94 2.62
N ILE A 60 3.38 -1.37 1.70
CA ILE A 60 3.04 -1.60 0.30
C ILE A 60 1.93 -2.66 0.19
N LYS A 61 2.11 -3.80 0.87
CA LYS A 61 1.12 -4.87 0.87
C LYS A 61 -0.25 -4.40 1.34
N LEU A 62 -0.32 -3.68 2.47
CA LEU A 62 -1.59 -3.17 2.99
C LEU A 62 -2.23 -2.13 2.07
N ALA A 63 -1.43 -1.35 1.34
CA ALA A 63 -1.93 -0.42 0.34
C ALA A 63 -2.50 -1.18 -0.88
N GLU A 64 -1.80 -2.21 -1.37
CA GLU A 64 -2.26 -3.08 -2.46
C GLU A 64 -3.51 -3.87 -2.09
N ASP A 65 -3.62 -4.32 -0.85
CA ASP A 65 -4.80 -5.01 -0.30
C ASP A 65 -5.99 -4.04 -0.03
N GLY A 66 -5.84 -2.72 -0.30
CA GLY A 66 -6.89 -1.72 -0.09
C GLY A 66 -7.22 -1.45 1.39
N VAL A 67 -6.35 -1.83 2.31
CA VAL A 67 -6.60 -1.64 3.75
C VAL A 67 -6.70 -0.17 4.12
N TYR A 68 -5.96 0.69 3.44
CA TYR A 68 -5.96 2.14 3.71
C TYR A 68 -7.07 2.91 2.97
N GLU A 69 -7.75 2.29 2.01
CA GLU A 69 -8.83 2.95 1.27
C GLU A 69 -9.99 3.33 2.19
N GLY A 70 -10.39 4.60 2.13
CA GLY A 70 -11.48 5.14 2.94
C GLY A 70 -11.19 5.27 4.43
N THR A 71 -9.95 5.05 4.89
CA THR A 71 -9.55 5.32 6.27
C THR A 71 -9.45 6.82 6.52
N LEU A 72 -9.70 7.23 7.76
CA LEU A 72 -9.69 8.63 8.17
C LEU A 72 -8.37 9.02 8.85
N PHE A 73 -8.00 10.29 8.73
CA PHE A 73 -7.07 10.92 9.68
C PHE A 73 -7.82 11.13 11.00
N HIS A 74 -7.81 10.12 11.84
CA HIS A 74 -8.62 10.07 13.04
C HIS A 74 -8.04 10.88 14.22
N ARG A 75 -6.78 11.29 14.13
CA ARG A 75 -6.13 12.10 15.17
C ARG A 75 -5.23 13.15 14.54
N VAL A 76 -5.46 14.41 14.90
CA VAL A 76 -4.67 15.55 14.43
C VAL A 76 -4.27 16.37 15.64
N ILE A 77 -2.98 16.59 15.82
CA ILE A 77 -2.44 17.49 16.84
C ILE A 77 -1.64 18.58 16.13
N LYS A 78 -2.10 19.81 16.29
CA LYS A 78 -1.48 20.98 15.65
C LYS A 78 0.01 21.05 16.01
N ASP A 79 0.83 21.35 15.02
CA ASP A 79 2.28 21.50 15.10
C ASP A 79 3.03 20.23 15.58
N PHE A 80 2.35 19.08 15.68
CA PHE A 80 2.96 17.83 16.10
C PHE A 80 2.75 16.70 15.09
N MET A 81 1.50 16.21 14.87
CA MET A 81 1.28 15.04 14.01
C MET A 81 -0.15 14.91 13.49
N ILE A 82 -0.29 14.17 12.41
CA ILE A 82 -1.55 13.59 11.93
C ILE A 82 -1.41 12.06 11.96
N GLN A 83 -2.48 11.35 12.29
CA GLN A 83 -2.51 9.90 12.40
C GLN A 83 -3.68 9.33 11.60
N ALA A 84 -3.37 8.32 10.79
CA ALA A 84 -4.32 7.61 9.93
C ALA A 84 -4.03 6.09 9.91
N GLY A 85 -4.77 5.34 9.08
CA GLY A 85 -4.51 3.93 8.83
C GLY A 85 -5.20 2.97 9.79
N ASP A 86 -6.13 3.46 10.61
CA ASP A 86 -7.00 2.61 11.43
C ASP A 86 -8.08 1.98 10.54
N PRO A 87 -8.13 0.64 10.36
CA PRO A 87 -9.16 -0.02 9.55
C PRO A 87 -10.58 0.23 10.06
N ASP A 88 -10.74 0.40 11.37
CA ASP A 88 -12.03 0.67 12.01
C ASP A 88 -12.57 2.09 11.74
N SER A 89 -11.72 2.94 11.15
CA SER A 89 -12.12 4.30 10.76
C SER A 89 -12.93 4.34 9.47
N LYS A 90 -12.95 3.26 8.68
CA LYS A 90 -13.74 3.18 7.44
C LYS A 90 -15.23 3.31 7.77
N ASN A 91 -15.87 4.33 7.19
CA ASN A 91 -17.31 4.60 7.40
C ASN A 91 -17.71 4.73 8.88
N ALA A 92 -16.80 5.12 9.75
CA ALA A 92 -17.05 5.22 11.17
C ALA A 92 -18.12 6.29 11.46
N PRO A 93 -19.11 5.99 12.30
CA PRO A 93 -20.11 6.98 12.71
C PRO A 93 -19.46 8.09 13.54
N LYS A 94 -20.06 9.28 13.48
CA LYS A 94 -19.58 10.43 14.25
C LYS A 94 -19.56 10.09 15.75
N GLY A 95 -18.43 10.36 16.40
CA GLY A 95 -18.25 10.12 17.84
C GLY A 95 -17.68 8.73 18.19
N LYS A 96 -17.48 7.82 17.21
CA LYS A 96 -16.77 6.57 17.47
C LYS A 96 -15.32 6.86 17.88
N MET A 97 -14.85 6.24 18.97
CA MET A 97 -13.42 6.25 19.31
C MET A 97 -12.63 5.44 18.29
N LEU A 98 -11.58 6.04 17.77
CA LEU A 98 -10.72 5.45 16.74
C LEU A 98 -9.27 5.38 17.21
N GLY A 99 -8.43 4.63 16.47
CA GLY A 99 -7.02 4.46 16.77
C GLY A 99 -6.69 3.15 17.51
N ALA A 100 -7.70 2.29 17.75
CA ALA A 100 -7.53 0.99 18.38
C ALA A 100 -7.58 -0.18 17.38
N GLY A 101 -8.05 0.05 16.14
CA GLY A 101 -8.09 -0.96 15.10
C GLY A 101 -6.69 -1.44 14.72
N ASP A 102 -6.57 -2.71 14.38
CA ASP A 102 -5.33 -3.30 13.89
C ASP A 102 -5.58 -4.26 12.70
N VAL A 103 -4.50 -4.77 12.14
CA VAL A 103 -4.53 -5.70 10.99
C VAL A 103 -4.38 -7.16 11.42
N GLY A 104 -4.44 -7.45 12.74
CA GLY A 104 -4.38 -8.80 13.30
C GLY A 104 -2.98 -9.38 13.47
N TYR A 105 -1.92 -8.59 13.26
CA TYR A 105 -0.53 -9.00 13.48
C TYR A 105 0.36 -7.82 13.83
N THR A 106 1.52 -8.11 14.39
CA THR A 106 2.56 -7.12 14.70
C THR A 106 3.83 -7.37 13.90
N LEU A 107 4.61 -6.33 13.65
CA LEU A 107 5.91 -6.43 13.02
C LEU A 107 7.00 -6.14 14.07
N PRO A 108 8.13 -6.86 14.01
CA PRO A 108 9.28 -6.53 14.85
C PRO A 108 9.82 -5.14 14.48
N ALA A 109 10.20 -4.36 15.48
CA ALA A 109 10.75 -3.03 15.26
C ALA A 109 12.02 -3.06 14.40
N GLU A 110 12.17 -2.07 13.52
CA GLU A 110 13.37 -1.85 12.70
C GLU A 110 13.94 -0.48 13.00
N PHE A 111 14.94 -0.43 13.89
CA PHE A 111 15.62 0.81 14.25
C PHE A 111 16.93 0.94 13.47
N VAL A 112 17.11 2.03 12.75
CA VAL A 112 18.32 2.32 11.96
C VAL A 112 18.97 3.62 12.46
N TYR A 113 19.29 3.62 13.76
CA TYR A 113 20.01 4.72 14.38
C TYR A 113 21.54 4.61 14.13
N PRO A 114 22.25 5.72 13.90
CA PRO A 114 21.81 7.13 13.92
C PRO A 114 21.30 7.65 12.56
N LYS A 115 21.19 6.82 11.52
CA LYS A 115 20.82 7.25 10.17
C LYS A 115 19.41 7.85 10.12
N TYR A 116 18.45 7.20 10.80
CA TYR A 116 17.07 7.65 10.88
C TYR A 116 16.68 7.99 12.32
N PHE A 117 16.14 9.18 12.49
CA PHE A 117 15.60 9.69 13.75
C PHE A 117 14.38 10.56 13.46
N HIS A 118 13.59 10.87 14.48
CA HIS A 118 12.39 11.67 14.32
C HIS A 118 12.74 13.11 13.89
N LYS A 119 12.27 13.49 12.73
CA LYS A 119 12.37 14.84 12.17
C LYS A 119 11.05 15.28 11.59
N LYS A 120 10.89 16.58 11.30
CA LYS A 120 9.69 17.12 10.66
C LYS A 120 9.39 16.39 9.35
N ALA A 121 8.09 16.13 9.11
CA ALA A 121 7.58 15.44 7.93
C ALA A 121 8.08 13.97 7.77
N LEU A 122 8.28 13.27 8.89
CA LEU A 122 8.55 11.83 8.89
C LEU A 122 7.24 11.04 8.99
N CYS A 123 7.01 10.12 8.05
CA CYS A 123 6.00 9.09 8.19
C CYS A 123 6.55 7.96 9.09
N ARG A 124 5.87 7.68 10.18
CA ARG A 124 6.23 6.63 11.13
C ARG A 124 5.12 5.61 11.27
N LEU A 125 5.46 4.33 11.13
CA LEU A 125 4.57 3.25 11.54
C LEU A 125 4.54 3.18 13.07
N LEU A 126 3.34 3.14 13.66
CA LEU A 126 3.20 2.94 15.10
C LEU A 126 3.45 1.45 15.41
N VAL A 127 4.53 1.19 16.14
CA VAL A 127 4.82 -0.15 16.69
C VAL A 127 4.12 -0.25 18.04
N ARG A 128 3.19 -1.20 18.19
CA ARG A 128 2.68 -1.57 19.51
C ARG A 128 3.69 -2.55 20.12
N GLU A 129 4.31 -2.16 21.20
CA GLU A 129 5.04 -3.09 22.02
C GLU A 129 4.02 -3.96 22.77
N THR A 130 4.04 -5.26 22.54
CA THR A 130 3.40 -6.23 23.41
C THR A 130 4.27 -6.37 24.66
N MET A 131 3.84 -5.80 25.77
CA MET A 131 4.39 -6.13 27.09
C MET A 131 4.04 -7.57 27.45
#